data_ccd08031013a1166df5d63cffc1f0e47
#
_entry.id   ccd08031013a1166df5d63cffc1f0e47
#
_cell.length_a   1.000
_cell.length_b   1.000
_cell.length_c   1.000
_cell.angle_alpha   90.00
_cell.angle_beta   90.00
_cell.angle_gamma   90.00
#
_symmetry.space_group_name_H-M   'P 1'
#
loop_
_entity.id
_entity.type
_entity.pdbx_description
1 polymer ?
#
loop_
_entity_poly.entity_id
_entity_poly.type
_entity_poly.pdbx_seq_one_letter_code
_entity_poly.pdbx_strand_id
1 'polypeptide(L)'
;MRSSRLAGAAVPRVAMGHFFALGTSITPDPETGEVPQTVGTLGAISPDVVGDGWDYVALGHIHRAQTVGRENIRYSGSPQPLSFREVKNENQVVLVTLEEGKAPDIEPVYVPRFQPMERLEGDVDGICAAMERVAREEPGAWIEANYTGVTEQPD
;
A
#
# COMPACT_ATOMS: atom_id res chain seq x y z
N MET A 1 3.16 -9.84 28.03
CA MET A 1 2.47 -11.14 28.17
C MET A 1 3.39 -12.23 27.64
N ARG A 2 3.81 -13.19 28.48
CA ARG A 2 4.59 -14.34 28.02
C ARG A 2 3.61 -15.34 27.40
N SER A 3 3.68 -15.54 26.08
CA SER A 3 2.98 -16.62 25.41
C SER A 3 3.54 -17.95 25.87
N SER A 4 2.77 -18.73 26.62
CA SER A 4 3.08 -20.12 26.91
C SER A 4 3.07 -20.91 25.61
N ARG A 5 4.25 -21.40 25.17
CA ARG A 5 4.29 -22.43 24.13
C ARG A 5 3.53 -23.64 24.66
N LEU A 6 2.44 -23.98 24.03
CA LEU A 6 1.79 -25.27 24.22
C LEU A 6 2.81 -26.34 23.80
N ALA A 7 3.18 -27.21 24.73
CA ALA A 7 4.06 -28.34 24.47
C ALA A 7 3.32 -29.39 23.62
N GLY A 8 3.59 -29.36 22.35
CA GLY A 8 3.03 -30.23 21.30
C GLY A 8 3.31 -29.55 19.97
N ALA A 9 3.49 -30.24 18.88
CA ALA A 9 3.86 -29.81 17.55
C ALA A 9 3.92 -28.28 17.37
N ALA A 10 5.02 -27.72 16.90
CA ALA A 10 5.21 -26.26 16.75
C ALA A 10 4.39 -25.77 15.56
N VAL A 11 3.07 -25.68 15.74
CA VAL A 11 2.15 -25.19 14.71
C VAL A 11 2.52 -23.74 14.37
N PRO A 12 2.72 -23.41 13.10
CA PRO A 12 2.97 -22.04 12.66
C PRO A 12 1.88 -21.07 13.14
N ARG A 13 2.29 -19.89 13.60
CA ARG A 13 1.39 -18.87 14.15
C ARG A 13 1.38 -17.62 13.28
N VAL A 14 0.19 -17.19 12.90
CA VAL A 14 -0.04 -15.98 12.13
C VAL A 14 -0.80 -14.96 12.97
N ALA A 15 -0.33 -13.73 12.98
CA ALA A 15 -1.11 -12.59 13.45
C ALA A 15 -1.65 -11.80 12.27
N MET A 16 -2.83 -11.20 12.44
CA MET A 16 -3.42 -10.28 11.47
C MET A 16 -3.85 -8.99 12.18
N GLY A 17 -3.67 -7.87 11.50
CA GLY A 17 -4.09 -6.59 12.05
C GLY A 17 -4.32 -5.55 10.95
N HIS A 18 -5.20 -4.58 11.25
CA HIS A 18 -5.49 -3.45 10.35
C HIS A 18 -5.20 -2.17 11.11
N PHE A 19 -3.98 -1.67 11.02
CA PHE A 19 -3.50 -0.50 11.74
C PHE A 19 -2.23 0.07 11.12
N PHE A 20 -1.84 1.25 11.59
CA PHE A 20 -0.60 1.89 11.21
C PHE A 20 0.54 1.42 12.11
N ALA A 21 1.59 0.86 11.52
CA ALA A 21 2.79 0.44 12.24
C ALA A 21 3.91 1.50 12.14
N LEU A 22 4.63 1.74 13.23
CA LEU A 22 5.81 2.60 13.22
C LEU A 22 6.88 2.05 12.27
N GLY A 23 7.53 2.94 11.53
CA GLY A 23 8.53 2.56 10.51
C GLY A 23 7.94 2.26 9.13
N THR A 24 6.62 2.42 8.96
CA THR A 24 5.97 2.36 7.65
C THR A 24 6.35 3.57 6.82
N SER A 25 6.73 3.34 5.55
CA SER A 25 6.94 4.42 4.58
C SER A 25 5.59 4.88 4.03
N ILE A 26 5.27 6.15 4.22
CA ILE A 26 4.08 6.79 3.66
C ILE A 26 4.53 7.82 2.65
N THR A 27 3.84 7.86 1.51
CA THR A 27 4.00 8.98 0.58
C THR A 27 3.29 10.18 1.18
N PRO A 28 3.99 11.32 1.35
CA PRO A 28 3.35 12.55 1.79
C PRO A 28 2.20 12.95 0.87
N ASP A 29 1.20 13.62 1.42
CA ASP A 29 0.16 14.23 0.61
C ASP A 29 0.81 15.24 -0.35
N PRO A 30 0.59 15.14 -1.66
CA PRO A 30 1.27 15.99 -2.64
C PRO A 30 0.82 17.45 -2.58
N GLU A 31 -0.35 17.74 -2.01
CA GLU A 31 -0.89 19.09 -1.90
C GLU A 31 -0.44 19.79 -0.62
N THR A 32 -0.42 19.06 0.49
CA THR A 32 -0.09 19.63 1.82
C THR A 32 1.32 19.31 2.28
N GLY A 33 1.97 18.31 1.68
CA GLY A 33 3.24 17.77 2.15
C GLY A 33 3.14 17.01 3.49
N GLU A 34 1.95 16.89 4.03
CA GLU A 34 1.73 16.24 5.31
C GLU A 34 1.81 14.72 5.17
N VAL A 35 2.55 14.12 6.10
CA VAL A 35 2.55 12.67 6.30
C VAL A 35 1.48 12.37 7.34
N PRO A 36 0.45 11.59 7.04
CA PRO A 36 -0.52 11.20 8.04
C PRO A 36 0.18 10.53 9.23
N GLN A 37 0.30 11.24 10.33
CA GLN A 37 0.95 10.71 11.54
C GLN A 37 0.04 9.80 12.36
N THR A 38 -1.26 9.90 12.11
CA THR A 38 -2.28 9.07 12.76
C THR A 38 -3.42 8.85 11.80
N VAL A 39 -3.72 7.60 11.50
CA VAL A 39 -4.92 7.22 10.79
C VAL A 39 -5.84 6.52 11.78
N GLY A 40 -6.85 7.24 12.24
CA GLY A 40 -7.79 6.78 13.27
C GLY A 40 -7.36 7.13 14.70
N THR A 41 -8.16 6.71 15.67
CA THR A 41 -7.99 6.99 17.11
C THR A 41 -6.87 6.18 17.78
N LEU A 42 -6.31 5.19 17.09
CA LEU A 42 -5.18 4.40 17.56
C LEU A 42 -3.90 4.95 16.93
N GLY A 43 -2.98 5.42 17.76
CA GLY A 43 -1.64 5.82 17.33
C GLY A 43 -0.88 4.66 16.67
N ALA A 44 0.23 4.99 16.01
CA ALA A 44 1.07 3.98 15.37
C ALA A 44 1.57 2.94 16.38
N ILE A 45 1.44 1.67 16.03
CA ILE A 45 1.86 0.55 16.89
C ILE A 45 3.31 0.17 16.54
N SER A 46 4.17 0.06 17.55
CA SER A 46 5.52 -0.44 17.32
C SER A 46 5.50 -1.89 16.83
N PRO A 47 6.30 -2.23 15.80
CA PRO A 47 6.48 -3.62 15.37
C PRO A 47 6.91 -4.54 16.51
N ASP A 48 7.65 -4.01 17.50
CA ASP A 48 8.08 -4.77 18.66
C ASP A 48 6.92 -5.22 19.57
N VAL A 49 5.81 -4.49 19.58
CA VAL A 49 4.59 -4.86 20.33
C VAL A 49 3.92 -6.07 19.70
N VAL A 50 3.98 -6.16 18.37
CA VAL A 50 3.40 -7.28 17.59
C VAL A 50 4.39 -8.46 17.53
N GLY A 51 5.68 -8.18 17.71
CA GLY A 51 6.81 -8.84 17.12
C GLY A 51 7.21 -10.23 17.58
N ASP A 52 7.28 -10.55 18.84
CA ASP A 52 7.92 -11.82 19.23
C ASP A 52 6.91 -12.98 19.35
N GLY A 53 7.21 -14.02 18.59
CA GLY A 53 6.50 -15.29 18.68
C GLY A 53 5.47 -15.55 17.59
N TRP A 54 5.46 -14.75 16.52
CA TRP A 54 4.68 -15.01 15.31
C TRP A 54 5.61 -15.41 14.17
N ASP A 55 5.21 -16.43 13.42
CA ASP A 55 5.96 -16.83 12.23
C ASP A 55 5.69 -15.87 11.08
N TYR A 56 4.46 -15.32 11.00
CA TYR A 56 4.09 -14.29 10.04
C TYR A 56 3.09 -13.28 10.65
N VAL A 57 3.22 -12.02 10.27
CA VAL A 57 2.29 -10.94 10.66
C VAL A 57 1.76 -10.24 9.40
N ALA A 58 0.49 -10.46 9.11
CA ALA A 58 -0.22 -9.85 8.00
C ALA A 58 -0.83 -8.52 8.44
N LEU A 59 -0.35 -7.41 7.88
CA LEU A 59 -0.84 -6.07 8.15
C LEU A 59 -1.71 -5.58 7.00
N GLY A 60 -2.86 -5.00 7.34
CA GLY A 60 -3.71 -4.22 6.45
C GLY A 60 -3.67 -2.74 6.79
N HIS A 61 -4.33 -1.89 6.01
CA HIS A 61 -4.45 -0.45 6.10
C HIS A 61 -3.57 0.31 5.09
N ILE A 62 -2.30 -0.01 4.94
CA ILE A 62 -1.41 0.66 4.00
C ILE A 62 -1.51 -0.02 2.64
N HIS A 63 -1.87 0.76 1.60
CA HIS A 63 -2.10 0.25 0.25
C HIS A 63 -0.81 0.01 -0.54
N ARG A 64 0.32 0.50 -0.06
CA ARG A 64 1.63 0.22 -0.64
C ARG A 64 2.25 -0.99 0.05
N ALA A 65 2.59 -2.00 -0.74
CA ALA A 65 3.27 -3.20 -0.25
C ALA A 65 4.63 -2.86 0.37
N GLN A 66 4.89 -3.29 1.59
CA GLN A 66 6.15 -3.04 2.29
C GLN A 66 6.31 -3.93 3.52
N THR A 67 7.55 -4.13 3.94
CA THR A 67 7.90 -4.75 5.23
C THR A 67 8.01 -3.70 6.33
N VAL A 68 7.86 -4.11 7.58
CA VAL A 68 7.97 -3.24 8.74
C VAL A 68 8.93 -3.85 9.75
N GLY A 69 10.16 -3.37 9.75
CA GLY A 69 11.22 -3.82 10.65
C GLY A 69 11.76 -5.22 10.34
N ARG A 70 10.91 -6.20 10.07
CA ARG A 70 11.29 -7.59 9.76
C ARG A 70 10.57 -8.09 8.51
N GLU A 71 11.16 -9.03 7.77
CA GLU A 71 10.60 -9.58 6.54
C GLU A 71 9.24 -10.26 6.74
N ASN A 72 9.03 -10.88 7.88
CA ASN A 72 7.81 -11.58 8.23
C ASN A 72 6.70 -10.68 8.81
N ILE A 73 6.92 -9.36 8.92
CA ILE A 73 5.92 -8.36 9.32
C ILE A 73 5.70 -7.43 8.14
N ARG A 74 4.55 -7.52 7.48
CA ARG A 74 4.38 -6.76 6.25
C ARG A 74 2.95 -6.42 5.89
N TYR A 75 2.83 -5.33 5.14
CA TYR A 75 1.63 -4.99 4.38
C TYR A 75 1.71 -5.65 3.00
N SER A 76 0.68 -6.40 2.63
CA SER A 76 0.56 -6.92 1.25
C SER A 76 0.31 -5.80 0.24
N GLY A 77 -0.19 -4.67 0.69
CA GLY A 77 -0.69 -3.61 -0.15
C GLY A 77 -2.12 -3.82 -0.61
N SER A 78 -2.58 -3.00 -1.54
CA SER A 78 -3.87 -3.14 -2.20
C SER A 78 -3.73 -3.98 -3.47
N PRO A 79 -4.64 -4.94 -3.74
CA PRO A 79 -4.61 -5.72 -4.98
C PRO A 79 -4.98 -4.90 -6.22
N GLN A 80 -5.59 -3.73 -6.05
CA GLN A 80 -5.93 -2.77 -7.10
C GLN A 80 -5.73 -1.35 -6.58
N PRO A 81 -5.48 -0.35 -7.46
CA PRO A 81 -5.47 1.05 -7.04
C PRO A 81 -6.87 1.45 -6.56
N LEU A 82 -6.96 2.11 -5.41
CA LEU A 82 -8.20 2.64 -4.84
C LEU A 82 -8.35 4.15 -5.09
N SER A 83 -7.31 4.79 -5.60
CA SER A 83 -7.29 6.21 -5.96
C SER A 83 -6.28 6.48 -7.08
N PHE A 84 -6.42 7.63 -7.73
CA PHE A 84 -5.47 8.07 -8.75
C PHE A 84 -4.06 8.36 -8.19
N ARG A 85 -3.93 8.58 -6.88
CA ARG A 85 -2.62 8.72 -6.21
C ARG A 85 -1.84 7.41 -6.19
N GLU A 86 -2.52 6.30 -6.37
CA GLU A 86 -1.96 4.94 -6.28
C GLU A 86 -1.64 4.32 -7.64
N VAL A 87 -1.85 5.05 -8.75
CA VAL A 87 -1.60 4.52 -10.10
C VAL A 87 -0.17 4.06 -10.35
N LYS A 88 0.79 4.55 -9.57
CA LYS A 88 2.20 4.14 -9.65
C LYS A 88 2.55 2.98 -8.72
N ASN A 89 1.62 2.53 -7.88
CA ASN A 89 1.86 1.40 -6.99
C ASN A 89 1.85 0.10 -7.78
N GLU A 90 2.75 -0.81 -7.41
CA GLU A 90 2.68 -2.19 -7.84
C GLU A 90 1.62 -2.91 -7.01
N ASN A 91 0.55 -3.32 -7.66
CA ASN A 91 -0.54 -4.01 -7.00
C ASN A 91 -0.20 -5.50 -6.87
N GLN A 92 -0.36 -6.05 -5.68
CA GLN A 92 -0.01 -7.43 -5.39
C GLN A 92 -0.85 -8.02 -4.25
N VAL A 93 -0.83 -9.33 -4.17
CA VAL A 93 -1.13 -10.10 -2.96
C VAL A 93 0.12 -10.85 -2.53
N VAL A 94 0.14 -11.39 -1.32
CA VAL A 94 1.29 -12.13 -0.81
C VAL A 94 0.86 -13.56 -0.52
N LEU A 95 1.51 -14.53 -1.16
CA LEU A 95 1.39 -15.94 -0.84
C LEU A 95 2.42 -16.27 0.24
N VAL A 96 1.96 -16.88 1.32
CA VAL A 96 2.82 -17.24 2.45
C VAL A 96 2.70 -18.72 2.71
N THR A 97 3.82 -19.45 2.56
CA THR A 97 3.90 -20.87 2.90
C THR A 97 4.57 -21.02 4.26
N LEU A 98 3.89 -21.68 5.16
CA LEU A 98 4.33 -21.91 6.53
C LEU A 98 4.53 -23.41 6.78
N GLU A 99 5.72 -23.75 7.25
CA GLU A 99 6.06 -25.11 7.66
C GLU A 99 6.62 -25.10 9.08
N GLU A 100 6.35 -26.19 9.84
CA GLU A 100 6.85 -26.35 11.18
C GLU A 100 8.38 -26.22 11.25
N GLY A 101 8.87 -25.36 12.11
CA GLY A 101 10.32 -25.18 12.35
C GLY A 101 11.10 -24.49 11.23
N LYS A 102 10.43 -24.03 10.17
CA LYS A 102 11.04 -23.26 9.07
C LYS A 102 10.64 -21.80 9.12
N ALA A 103 11.49 -20.96 8.53
CA ALA A 103 11.11 -19.60 8.24
C ALA A 103 9.97 -19.57 7.20
N PRO A 104 9.08 -18.56 7.25
CA PRO A 104 8.03 -18.42 6.25
C PRO A 104 8.63 -18.20 4.86
N ASP A 105 8.10 -18.89 3.86
CA ASP A 105 8.36 -18.59 2.46
C ASP A 105 7.32 -17.58 2.00
N ILE A 106 7.78 -16.42 1.51
CA ILE A 106 6.95 -15.25 1.27
C ILE A 106 7.11 -14.82 -0.20
N GLU A 107 6.09 -15.02 -0.98
CA GLU A 107 6.08 -14.74 -2.41
C GLU A 107 5.07 -13.64 -2.75
N PRO A 108 5.52 -12.47 -3.28
CA PRO A 108 4.62 -11.48 -3.83
C PRO A 108 4.07 -11.97 -5.18
N VAL A 109 2.76 -11.94 -5.33
CA VAL A 109 2.05 -12.28 -6.57
C VAL A 109 1.41 -11.01 -7.12
N TYR A 110 1.93 -10.52 -8.24
CA TYR A 110 1.42 -9.31 -8.87
C TYR A 110 0.02 -9.51 -9.44
N VAL A 111 -0.84 -8.54 -9.19
CA VAL A 111 -2.22 -8.53 -9.70
C VAL A 111 -2.27 -7.62 -10.93
N PRO A 112 -2.71 -8.12 -12.08
CA PRO A 112 -2.85 -7.29 -13.26
C PRO A 112 -3.91 -6.20 -13.03
N ARG A 113 -3.64 -5.02 -13.57
CA ARG A 113 -4.58 -3.90 -13.48
C ARG A 113 -5.68 -4.10 -14.52
N PHE A 114 -6.91 -4.35 -14.06
CA PHE A 114 -8.07 -4.59 -14.93
C PHE A 114 -8.68 -3.30 -15.44
N GLN A 115 -8.57 -2.20 -14.69
CA GLN A 115 -9.02 -0.87 -15.08
C GLN A 115 -7.81 0.05 -15.20
N PRO A 116 -7.44 0.47 -16.41
CA PRO A 116 -6.41 1.47 -16.61
C PRO A 116 -6.79 2.80 -15.96
N MET A 117 -5.85 3.43 -15.31
CA MET A 117 -6.01 4.72 -14.64
C MET A 117 -4.80 5.59 -14.91
N GLU A 118 -5.03 6.86 -15.24
CA GLU A 118 -3.99 7.85 -15.52
C GLU A 118 -4.25 9.13 -14.72
N ARG A 119 -3.18 9.70 -14.17
CA ARG A 119 -3.21 11.01 -13.54
C ARG A 119 -2.40 11.99 -14.39
N LEU A 120 -3.08 13.02 -14.89
CA LEU A 120 -2.52 14.04 -15.77
C LEU A 120 -2.37 15.34 -14.99
N GLU A 121 -1.24 16.02 -15.17
CA GLU A 121 -0.95 17.30 -14.52
C GLU A 121 -0.37 18.26 -15.56
N GLY A 122 -0.83 19.51 -15.56
CA GLY A 122 -0.32 20.52 -16.48
C GLY A 122 -1.29 21.67 -16.76
N ASP A 123 -0.96 22.46 -17.76
CA ASP A 123 -1.87 23.43 -18.36
C ASP A 123 -2.91 22.77 -19.26
N VAL A 124 -3.82 23.57 -19.81
CA VAL A 124 -4.92 23.06 -20.65
C VAL A 124 -4.39 22.30 -21.87
N ASP A 125 -3.41 22.87 -22.57
CA ASP A 125 -2.88 22.27 -23.80
C ASP A 125 -2.16 20.95 -23.51
N GLY A 126 -1.36 20.91 -22.45
CA GLY A 126 -0.67 19.70 -22.00
C GLY A 126 -1.64 18.59 -21.58
N ILE A 127 -2.69 18.94 -20.81
CA ILE A 127 -3.72 17.99 -20.40
C ILE A 127 -4.48 17.46 -21.62
N CYS A 128 -4.90 18.33 -22.56
CA CYS A 128 -5.61 17.91 -23.78
C CYS A 128 -4.76 16.96 -24.63
N ALA A 129 -3.48 17.28 -24.84
CA ALA A 129 -2.57 16.42 -25.59
C ALA A 129 -2.36 15.05 -24.91
N ALA A 130 -2.24 15.05 -23.59
CA ALA A 130 -2.11 13.82 -22.81
C ALA A 130 -3.40 12.97 -22.86
N MET A 131 -4.58 13.58 -22.78
CA MET A 131 -5.86 12.88 -22.91
C MET A 131 -6.01 12.23 -24.29
N GLU A 132 -5.61 12.92 -25.38
CA GLU A 132 -5.62 12.34 -26.72
C GLU A 132 -4.65 11.14 -26.84
N ARG A 133 -3.50 11.20 -26.21
CA ARG A 133 -2.57 10.07 -26.13
C ARG A 133 -3.21 8.89 -25.41
N VAL A 134 -3.74 9.10 -24.21
CA VAL A 134 -4.38 8.04 -23.41
C VAL A 134 -5.56 7.43 -24.16
N ALA A 135 -6.38 8.24 -24.82
CA ALA A 135 -7.52 7.74 -25.60
C ALA A 135 -7.09 6.81 -26.74
N ARG A 136 -5.89 7.00 -27.31
CA ARG A 136 -5.35 6.11 -28.36
C ARG A 136 -4.68 4.85 -27.81
N GLU A 137 -3.92 4.99 -26.71
CA GLU A 137 -3.08 3.92 -26.18
C GLU A 137 -3.85 2.99 -25.23
N GLU A 138 -4.75 3.55 -24.42
CA GLU A 138 -5.52 2.82 -23.40
C GLU A 138 -7.00 3.25 -23.44
N PRO A 139 -7.74 2.89 -24.48
CA PRO A 139 -9.15 3.27 -24.61
C PRO A 139 -9.95 2.69 -23.45
N GLY A 140 -10.67 3.56 -22.74
CA GLY A 140 -11.43 3.19 -21.54
C GLY A 140 -10.70 3.43 -20.22
N ALA A 141 -9.50 4.02 -20.23
CA ALA A 141 -8.82 4.44 -19.02
C ALA A 141 -9.62 5.52 -18.27
N TRP A 142 -9.63 5.42 -16.96
CA TRP A 142 -10.10 6.51 -16.10
C TRP A 142 -9.00 7.55 -15.97
N ILE A 143 -9.39 8.82 -16.07
CA ILE A 143 -8.44 9.95 -16.04
C ILE A 143 -8.81 10.91 -14.91
N GLU A 144 -7.81 11.25 -14.08
CA GLU A 144 -7.83 12.42 -13.21
C GLU A 144 -6.96 13.50 -13.84
N ALA A 145 -7.52 14.68 -14.10
CA ALA A 145 -6.79 15.81 -14.67
C ALA A 145 -6.65 16.93 -13.62
N ASN A 146 -5.41 17.25 -13.26
CA ASN A 146 -5.05 18.32 -12.35
C ASN A 146 -4.49 19.49 -13.15
N TYR A 147 -5.25 20.59 -13.21
CA TYR A 147 -4.78 21.83 -13.80
C TYR A 147 -3.81 22.55 -12.86
N THR A 148 -2.60 22.80 -13.35
CA THR A 148 -1.55 23.49 -12.60
C THR A 148 -1.16 24.83 -13.25
N GLY A 149 -1.93 25.31 -14.22
CA GLY A 149 -1.72 26.60 -14.87
C GLY A 149 -2.10 27.79 -13.98
N VAL A 150 -1.69 28.99 -14.39
CA VAL A 150 -2.06 30.22 -13.71
C VAL A 150 -3.54 30.50 -13.94
N THR A 151 -4.34 30.49 -12.88
CA THR A 151 -5.70 31.02 -12.94
C THR A 151 -5.59 32.55 -12.85
N GLU A 152 -5.86 33.26 -13.96
CA GLU A 152 -6.16 34.69 -13.87
C GLU A 152 -7.43 34.83 -13.02
N GLN A 153 -7.31 35.41 -11.83
CA GLN A 153 -8.49 35.82 -11.09
C GLN A 153 -9.14 36.95 -11.90
N PRO A 154 -10.40 36.82 -12.29
CA PRO A 154 -11.10 37.99 -12.86
C PRO A 154 -11.22 39.05 -11.76
N ASP A 155 -10.79 40.30 -12.11
CA ASP A 155 -10.96 41.50 -11.28
C ASP A 155 -12.43 41.75 -10.90
#